data_5b516a717ebf86f9643ebeb3d296fba6
#
_entry.id   5b516a717ebf86f9643ebeb3d296fba6
#
_cell.length_a   1.000
_cell.length_b   1.000
_cell.length_c   1.000
_cell.angle_alpha   90.00
_cell.angle_beta   90.00
_cell.angle_gamma   90.00
#
_symmetry.space_group_name_H-M   'P 1'
#
loop_
_entity.id
_entity.type
_entity.pdbx_description
1 polymer ?
#
loop_
_entity_poly.entity_id
_entity_poly.type
_entity_poly.pdbx_seq_one_letter_code
_entity_poly.pdbx_strand_id
1 'polypeptide(L)'
;MKTAIIGAGNMGGAIARGLAKGTIIPAGNIIVSNPTQGKLDKLKAEFPALQVTNDNQEAAAGADMIIFAVKPWLMEPVIKKLELKGTEILISVAAGIPFEELTHYVADKEMTMFRLIPNTAISEMESMTLIASRNATKEQEQLMLNIFNQMGLAMLIPEEKIAATTAMTSCGIAYVLKYIQAAMQAGVEMGSYPKDGKRMVALSLKVAAVLILNNDTHPSVEIDKVCTPGGITIKGINELEHEGFTSTVIKAIKASK
;
A
#
# COMPACT_ATOMS: atom_id res chain seq x y z
N MET A 1 -15.42 -5.65 16.00
CA MET A 1 -14.99 -6.47 14.87
C MET A 1 -13.67 -7.11 15.22
N LYS A 2 -13.58 -8.45 15.16
CA LYS A 2 -12.36 -9.23 15.40
C LYS A 2 -11.66 -9.44 14.04
N THR A 3 -10.37 -9.13 13.97
CA THR A 3 -9.60 -9.16 12.72
C THR A 3 -8.41 -10.09 12.86
N ALA A 4 -8.32 -11.07 11.97
CA ALA A 4 -7.16 -11.95 11.85
C ALA A 4 -6.23 -11.44 10.74
N ILE A 5 -4.91 -11.48 10.97
CA ILE A 5 -3.90 -11.22 9.95
C ILE A 5 -3.03 -12.47 9.82
N ILE A 6 -3.13 -13.16 8.70
CA ILE A 6 -2.38 -14.37 8.42
C ILE A 6 -1.09 -14.01 7.68
N GLY A 7 0.01 -14.05 8.41
CA GLY A 7 1.35 -13.67 7.94
C GLY A 7 1.83 -12.32 8.48
N ALA A 8 2.96 -12.34 9.22
CA ALA A 8 3.66 -11.16 9.75
C ALA A 8 4.95 -10.86 8.95
N GLY A 9 4.87 -10.97 7.62
CA GLY A 9 5.93 -10.51 6.72
C GLY A 9 6.00 -8.98 6.66
N ASN A 10 6.75 -8.43 5.68
CA ASN A 10 6.86 -6.97 5.52
C ASN A 10 5.48 -6.31 5.42
N MET A 11 4.61 -6.83 4.55
CA MET A 11 3.28 -6.25 4.34
C MET A 11 2.33 -6.52 5.51
N GLY A 12 2.20 -7.79 5.96
CA GLY A 12 1.28 -8.12 7.07
C GLY A 12 1.69 -7.46 8.39
N GLY A 13 3.00 -7.37 8.66
CA GLY A 13 3.49 -6.61 9.81
C GLY A 13 3.23 -5.10 9.70
N ALA A 14 3.34 -4.53 8.50
CA ALA A 14 3.00 -3.11 8.27
C ALA A 14 1.50 -2.85 8.45
N ILE A 15 0.64 -3.74 7.92
CA ILE A 15 -0.82 -3.66 8.12
C ILE A 15 -1.18 -3.80 9.61
N ALA A 16 -0.57 -4.74 10.32
CA ALA A 16 -0.82 -4.92 11.75
C ALA A 16 -0.48 -3.64 12.55
N ARG A 17 0.63 -2.98 12.23
CA ARG A 17 1.03 -1.70 12.84
C ARG A 17 0.05 -0.58 12.50
N GLY A 18 -0.32 -0.47 11.24
CA GLY A 18 -1.28 0.54 10.78
C GLY A 18 -2.63 0.38 11.47
N LEU A 19 -3.19 -0.83 11.48
CA LEU A 19 -4.46 -1.11 12.15
C LEU A 19 -4.39 -0.89 13.67
N ALA A 20 -3.27 -1.25 14.31
CA ALA A 20 -3.08 -1.05 15.74
C ALA A 20 -2.94 0.43 16.15
N LYS A 21 -2.51 1.29 15.24
CA LYS A 21 -2.50 2.77 15.41
C LYS A 21 -3.87 3.38 15.13
N GLY A 22 -4.71 2.71 14.36
CA GLY A 22 -6.08 3.15 14.02
C GLY A 22 -7.03 3.08 15.21
N THR A 23 -8.23 3.64 15.05
CA THR A 23 -9.25 3.74 16.10
C THR A 23 -10.50 2.92 15.82
N ILE A 24 -10.71 2.46 14.57
CA ILE A 24 -11.92 1.70 14.19
C ILE A 24 -11.85 0.26 14.70
N ILE A 25 -10.66 -0.35 14.64
CA ILE A 25 -10.45 -1.72 15.15
C ILE A 25 -9.55 -1.61 16.38
N PRO A 26 -10.08 -1.85 17.60
CA PRO A 26 -9.24 -1.88 18.80
C PRO A 26 -8.09 -2.88 18.63
N ALA A 27 -6.87 -2.50 19.02
CA ALA A 27 -5.70 -3.36 18.88
C ALA A 27 -5.85 -4.73 19.56
N GLY A 28 -6.60 -4.81 20.67
CA GLY A 28 -6.93 -6.07 21.35
C GLY A 28 -7.84 -7.03 20.55
N ASN A 29 -8.49 -6.52 19.50
CA ASN A 29 -9.32 -7.31 18.59
C ASN A 29 -8.55 -7.78 17.33
N ILE A 30 -7.26 -7.47 17.25
CA ILE A 30 -6.40 -7.88 16.14
C ILE A 30 -5.54 -9.05 16.60
N ILE A 31 -5.62 -10.17 15.89
CA ILE A 31 -4.79 -11.34 16.10
C ILE A 31 -3.91 -11.58 14.87
N VAL A 32 -2.61 -11.71 15.07
CA VAL A 32 -1.63 -11.90 13.99
C VAL A 32 -1.02 -13.28 14.08
N SER A 33 -1.09 -14.06 13.01
CA SER A 33 -0.41 -15.34 12.95
C SER A 33 0.83 -15.30 12.06
N ASN A 34 1.86 -16.03 12.46
CA ASN A 34 3.07 -16.22 11.66
C ASN A 34 3.85 -17.44 12.15
N PRO A 35 4.44 -18.28 11.27
CA PRO A 35 5.23 -19.43 11.71
C PRO A 35 6.52 -19.04 12.44
N THR A 36 7.02 -17.83 12.27
CA THR A 36 8.27 -17.35 12.90
C THR A 36 7.99 -16.49 14.12
N GLN A 37 8.32 -17.01 15.32
CA GLN A 37 8.04 -16.37 16.60
C GLN A 37 8.67 -14.96 16.71
N GLY A 38 9.91 -14.77 16.32
CA GLY A 38 10.59 -13.48 16.48
C GLY A 38 9.96 -12.29 15.73
N LYS A 39 9.10 -12.55 14.71
CA LYS A 39 8.30 -11.50 14.08
C LYS A 39 7.10 -11.11 14.92
N LEU A 40 6.50 -12.09 15.58
CA LEU A 40 5.36 -11.92 16.48
C LEU A 40 5.80 -11.18 17.74
N ASP A 41 6.96 -11.55 18.32
CA ASP A 41 7.53 -10.91 19.51
C ASP A 41 7.78 -9.41 19.26
N LYS A 42 8.32 -9.05 18.08
CA LYS A 42 8.51 -7.65 17.69
C LYS A 42 7.20 -6.88 17.66
N LEU A 43 6.16 -7.43 17.01
CA LEU A 43 4.85 -6.79 16.96
C LEU A 43 4.23 -6.65 18.34
N LYS A 44 4.35 -7.68 19.17
CA LYS A 44 3.83 -7.69 20.54
C LYS A 44 4.55 -6.69 21.44
N ALA A 45 5.87 -6.52 21.26
CA ALA A 45 6.65 -5.53 21.98
C ALA A 45 6.28 -4.09 21.59
N GLU A 46 6.03 -3.85 20.29
CA GLU A 46 5.61 -2.53 19.78
C GLU A 46 4.16 -2.20 20.16
N PHE A 47 3.26 -3.20 20.14
CA PHE A 47 1.83 -3.08 20.42
C PHE A 47 1.38 -4.17 21.39
N PRO A 48 1.53 -3.99 22.71
CA PRO A 48 1.22 -5.00 23.72
C PRO A 48 -0.24 -5.50 23.71
N ALA A 49 -1.18 -4.72 23.20
CA ALA A 49 -2.57 -5.11 23.10
C ALA A 49 -2.85 -6.12 21.96
N LEU A 50 -2.00 -6.18 20.91
CA LEU A 50 -2.15 -7.16 19.83
C LEU A 50 -2.10 -8.59 20.38
N GLN A 51 -2.93 -9.45 19.81
CA GLN A 51 -2.84 -10.89 20.02
C GLN A 51 -1.94 -11.51 18.94
N VAL A 52 -1.16 -12.52 19.32
CA VAL A 52 -0.24 -13.19 18.40
C VAL A 52 -0.28 -14.70 18.61
N THR A 53 -0.16 -15.46 17.52
CA THR A 53 -0.13 -16.93 17.57
C THR A 53 0.70 -17.49 16.41
N ASN A 54 1.18 -18.73 16.55
CA ASN A 54 1.81 -19.44 15.43
C ASN A 54 0.80 -20.28 14.62
N ASP A 55 -0.47 -20.33 15.03
CA ASP A 55 -1.52 -21.10 14.41
C ASP A 55 -2.50 -20.20 13.64
N ASN A 56 -2.62 -20.45 12.32
CA ASN A 56 -3.51 -19.69 11.46
C ASN A 56 -4.99 -19.96 11.77
N GLN A 57 -5.35 -21.20 12.17
CA GLN A 57 -6.72 -21.56 12.52
C GLN A 57 -7.15 -20.88 13.83
N GLU A 58 -6.26 -20.82 14.83
CA GLU A 58 -6.50 -20.10 16.06
C GLU A 58 -6.73 -18.60 15.78
N ALA A 59 -5.92 -17.99 14.89
CA ALA A 59 -6.10 -16.60 14.48
C ALA A 59 -7.45 -16.37 13.79
N ALA A 60 -7.83 -17.25 12.86
CA ALA A 60 -9.05 -17.12 12.07
C ALA A 60 -10.32 -17.45 12.86
N ALA A 61 -10.22 -18.22 13.96
CA ALA A 61 -11.38 -18.67 14.72
C ALA A 61 -12.21 -17.51 15.29
N GLY A 62 -13.45 -17.38 14.77
CA GLY A 62 -14.39 -16.33 15.17
C GLY A 62 -13.97 -14.91 14.74
N ALA A 63 -13.10 -14.78 13.75
CA ALA A 63 -12.81 -13.49 13.13
C ALA A 63 -13.96 -13.06 12.21
N ASP A 64 -14.29 -11.78 12.25
CA ASP A 64 -15.23 -11.17 11.31
C ASP A 64 -14.55 -10.85 9.98
N MET A 65 -13.24 -10.61 10.02
CA MET A 65 -12.41 -10.24 8.88
C MET A 65 -11.06 -10.96 8.95
N ILE A 66 -10.63 -11.55 7.82
CA ILE A 66 -9.36 -12.29 7.73
C ILE A 66 -8.52 -11.69 6.60
N ILE A 67 -7.36 -11.15 6.94
CA ILE A 67 -6.41 -10.55 6.01
C ILE A 67 -5.29 -11.57 5.73
N PHE A 68 -5.20 -12.02 4.50
CA PHE A 68 -4.15 -12.92 4.03
C PHE A 68 -2.97 -12.10 3.49
N ALA A 69 -1.89 -12.05 4.25
CA ALA A 69 -0.65 -11.33 3.95
C ALA A 69 0.54 -12.28 3.77
N VAL A 70 0.28 -13.41 3.15
CA VAL A 70 1.27 -14.42 2.78
C VAL A 70 1.73 -14.24 1.32
N LYS A 71 2.79 -14.94 0.93
CA LYS A 71 3.25 -14.94 -0.45
C LYS A 71 2.20 -15.59 -1.38
N PRO A 72 2.08 -15.16 -2.66
CA PRO A 72 1.06 -15.65 -3.57
C PRO A 72 0.98 -17.19 -3.64
N TRP A 73 2.11 -17.89 -3.74
CA TRP A 73 2.17 -19.35 -3.80
C TRP A 73 1.78 -20.07 -2.49
N LEU A 74 1.61 -19.34 -1.40
CA LEU A 74 1.14 -19.87 -0.11
C LEU A 74 -0.35 -19.59 0.13
N MET A 75 -1.01 -18.80 -0.72
CA MET A 75 -2.41 -18.41 -0.52
C MET A 75 -3.33 -19.65 -0.50
N GLU A 76 -3.29 -20.44 -1.56
CA GLU A 76 -4.14 -21.62 -1.67
C GLU A 76 -3.95 -22.62 -0.52
N PRO A 77 -2.71 -23.10 -0.23
CA PRO A 77 -2.52 -24.08 0.84
C PRO A 77 -2.84 -23.51 2.23
N VAL A 78 -2.74 -22.21 2.44
CA VAL A 78 -3.10 -21.58 3.72
C VAL A 78 -4.63 -21.48 3.84
N ILE A 79 -5.32 -20.96 2.82
CA ILE A 79 -6.78 -20.80 2.84
C ILE A 79 -7.48 -22.16 2.97
N LYS A 80 -7.07 -23.18 2.21
CA LYS A 80 -7.68 -24.52 2.22
C LYS A 80 -7.55 -25.27 3.54
N LYS A 81 -6.60 -24.87 4.39
CA LYS A 81 -6.43 -25.48 5.73
C LYS A 81 -7.32 -24.83 6.79
N LEU A 82 -7.97 -23.71 6.48
CA LEU A 82 -8.82 -23.01 7.44
C LEU A 82 -10.26 -23.49 7.37
N GLU A 83 -10.87 -23.67 8.52
CA GLU A 83 -12.30 -23.94 8.67
C GLU A 83 -13.09 -22.62 8.61
N LEU A 84 -13.29 -22.11 7.38
CA LEU A 84 -14.07 -20.89 7.15
C LEU A 84 -15.56 -21.20 7.15
N LYS A 85 -16.35 -20.38 7.86
CA LYS A 85 -17.82 -20.50 7.92
C LYS A 85 -18.51 -19.95 6.67
N GLY A 86 -17.84 -19.05 5.92
CA GLY A 86 -18.41 -18.36 4.76
C GLY A 86 -19.05 -17.02 5.07
N THR A 87 -19.07 -16.61 6.33
CA THR A 87 -19.61 -15.33 6.80
C THR A 87 -18.52 -14.27 7.03
N GLU A 88 -17.26 -14.70 7.05
CA GLU A 88 -16.11 -13.83 7.23
C GLU A 88 -15.86 -12.99 5.97
N ILE A 89 -15.36 -11.78 6.17
CA ILE A 89 -14.82 -10.96 5.08
C ILE A 89 -13.39 -11.44 4.80
N LEU A 90 -13.16 -11.98 3.61
CA LEU A 90 -11.84 -12.40 3.16
C LEU A 90 -11.11 -11.23 2.48
N ILE A 91 -9.92 -10.92 2.94
CA ILE A 91 -9.08 -9.88 2.36
C ILE A 91 -7.75 -10.48 1.88
N SER A 92 -7.45 -10.32 0.61
CA SER A 92 -6.16 -10.69 0.03
C SER A 92 -5.30 -9.44 -0.22
N VAL A 93 -4.06 -9.47 0.26
CA VAL A 93 -3.04 -8.48 -0.13
C VAL A 93 -1.95 -9.11 -1.01
N ALA A 94 -2.19 -10.31 -1.52
CA ALA A 94 -1.28 -11.00 -2.42
C ALA A 94 -1.38 -10.40 -3.83
N ALA A 95 -0.22 -9.99 -4.36
CA ALA A 95 -0.15 -9.53 -5.75
C ALA A 95 -0.41 -10.69 -6.71
N GLY A 96 -1.11 -10.42 -7.82
CA GLY A 96 -1.29 -11.36 -8.91
C GLY A 96 -2.38 -12.43 -8.71
N ILE A 97 -3.05 -12.50 -7.54
CA ILE A 97 -4.14 -13.45 -7.28
C ILE A 97 -5.49 -12.76 -7.54
N PRO A 98 -6.22 -13.09 -8.63
CA PRO A 98 -7.53 -12.51 -8.91
C PRO A 98 -8.64 -13.13 -8.05
N PHE A 99 -9.83 -12.48 -8.05
CA PHE A 99 -10.99 -13.02 -7.34
C PHE A 99 -11.42 -14.41 -7.82
N GLU A 100 -11.22 -14.70 -9.09
CA GLU A 100 -11.54 -16.04 -9.63
C GLU A 100 -10.74 -17.14 -8.91
N GLU A 101 -9.43 -16.97 -8.76
CA GLU A 101 -8.60 -17.90 -8.02
C GLU A 101 -8.96 -17.94 -6.53
N LEU A 102 -9.21 -16.78 -5.90
CA LEU A 102 -9.62 -16.72 -4.50
C LEU A 102 -10.94 -17.49 -4.26
N THR A 103 -11.89 -17.42 -5.19
CA THR A 103 -13.15 -18.17 -5.12
C THR A 103 -12.90 -19.68 -5.09
N HIS A 104 -11.99 -20.18 -5.94
CA HIS A 104 -11.61 -21.60 -5.91
C HIS A 104 -10.91 -22.00 -4.61
N TYR A 105 -10.12 -21.11 -4.02
CA TYR A 105 -9.44 -21.41 -2.74
C TYR A 105 -10.41 -21.59 -1.57
N VAL A 106 -11.56 -20.92 -1.60
CA VAL A 106 -12.63 -21.07 -0.59
C VAL A 106 -13.70 -22.08 -0.99
N ALA A 107 -13.40 -22.98 -1.92
CA ALA A 107 -14.30 -24.03 -2.41
C ALA A 107 -15.63 -23.46 -2.95
N ASP A 108 -15.54 -22.41 -3.76
CA ASP A 108 -16.64 -21.72 -4.43
C ASP A 108 -17.75 -21.19 -3.50
N LYS A 109 -17.42 -20.97 -2.21
CA LYS A 109 -18.32 -20.29 -1.28
C LYS A 109 -18.55 -18.84 -1.73
N GLU A 110 -19.78 -18.41 -1.65
CA GLU A 110 -20.14 -16.99 -1.91
C GLU A 110 -19.73 -16.12 -0.70
N MET A 111 -18.44 -15.89 -0.56
CA MET A 111 -17.90 -15.03 0.50
C MET A 111 -17.77 -13.58 0.02
N THR A 112 -17.90 -12.64 0.94
CA THR A 112 -17.46 -11.25 0.71
C THR A 112 -15.94 -11.22 0.63
N MET A 113 -15.41 -10.73 -0.48
CA MET A 113 -13.97 -10.68 -0.72
C MET A 113 -13.51 -9.27 -1.07
N PHE A 114 -12.32 -8.92 -0.58
CA PHE A 114 -11.61 -7.73 -0.99
C PHE A 114 -10.18 -8.07 -1.42
N ARG A 115 -9.73 -7.39 -2.46
CA ARG A 115 -8.32 -7.34 -2.84
C ARG A 115 -7.78 -5.97 -2.48
N LEU A 116 -6.77 -5.93 -1.64
CA LEU A 116 -6.12 -4.69 -1.22
C LEU A 116 -4.69 -4.66 -1.75
N ILE A 117 -4.33 -3.53 -2.32
CA ILE A 117 -2.95 -3.25 -2.74
C ILE A 117 -2.46 -2.03 -1.96
N PRO A 118 -2.07 -2.22 -0.69
CA PRO A 118 -1.40 -1.19 0.08
C PRO A 118 0.09 -1.12 -0.31
N ASN A 119 0.77 -0.13 0.21
CA ASN A 119 2.23 -0.10 0.21
C ASN A 119 2.79 -0.12 1.65
N THR A 120 4.10 -0.24 1.79
CA THR A 120 4.73 -0.38 3.12
C THR A 120 4.59 0.86 4.00
N ALA A 121 4.27 2.03 3.44
CA ALA A 121 3.99 3.25 4.22
C ALA A 121 2.67 3.18 5.02
N ILE A 122 1.92 2.08 4.92
CA ILE A 122 0.74 1.82 5.76
C ILE A 122 1.10 1.81 7.26
N SER A 123 2.30 1.39 7.63
CA SER A 123 2.81 1.47 9.01
C SER A 123 3.04 2.90 9.47
N GLU A 124 3.23 3.84 8.53
CA GLU A 124 3.45 5.27 8.79
C GLU A 124 2.18 6.09 8.61
N MET A 125 1.02 5.44 8.37
CA MET A 125 -0.28 6.08 8.11
C MET A 125 -0.30 6.94 6.83
N GLU A 126 0.52 6.59 5.83
CA GLU A 126 0.72 7.32 4.57
C GLU A 126 0.60 6.39 3.34
N SER A 127 -0.19 5.32 3.46
CA SER A 127 -0.39 4.40 2.34
C SER A 127 -1.37 4.96 1.31
N MET A 128 -1.06 4.77 0.04
CA MET A 128 -2.09 4.70 -1.01
C MET A 128 -2.56 3.25 -1.09
N THR A 129 -3.81 2.99 -0.71
CA THR A 129 -4.39 1.63 -0.70
C THR A 129 -5.49 1.51 -1.75
N LEU A 130 -5.27 0.67 -2.75
CA LEU A 130 -6.27 0.35 -3.76
C LEU A 130 -7.13 -0.81 -3.24
N ILE A 131 -8.45 -0.72 -3.42
CA ILE A 131 -9.43 -1.69 -2.94
C ILE A 131 -10.29 -2.14 -4.11
N ALA A 132 -10.35 -3.43 -4.38
CA ALA A 132 -11.39 -4.03 -5.21
C ALA A 132 -12.26 -4.94 -4.35
N SER A 133 -13.55 -5.05 -4.67
CA SER A 133 -14.53 -5.84 -3.92
C SER A 133 -15.22 -6.86 -4.80
N ARG A 134 -15.63 -7.98 -4.20
CA ARG A 134 -16.50 -9.01 -4.80
C ARG A 134 -17.50 -9.49 -3.76
N ASN A 135 -18.78 -9.58 -4.11
CA ASN A 135 -19.89 -9.95 -3.23
C ASN A 135 -20.00 -9.08 -1.98
N ALA A 136 -19.52 -7.83 -2.04
CA ALA A 136 -19.58 -6.89 -0.93
C ALA A 136 -20.82 -6.01 -1.04
N THR A 137 -21.42 -5.70 0.12
CA THR A 137 -22.45 -4.65 0.18
C THR A 137 -21.80 -3.26 0.18
N LYS A 138 -22.59 -2.22 -0.07
CA LYS A 138 -22.11 -0.83 -0.01
C LYS A 138 -21.59 -0.45 1.36
N GLU A 139 -22.22 -0.98 2.41
CA GLU A 139 -21.83 -0.77 3.80
C GLU A 139 -20.45 -1.42 4.09
N GLN A 140 -20.20 -2.60 3.52
CA GLN A 140 -18.92 -3.29 3.65
C GLN A 140 -17.81 -2.56 2.87
N GLU A 141 -18.11 -2.07 1.66
CA GLU A 141 -17.18 -1.22 0.90
C GLU A 141 -16.82 0.06 1.67
N GLN A 142 -17.82 0.73 2.24
CA GLN A 142 -17.61 1.94 3.04
C GLN A 142 -16.83 1.64 4.32
N LEU A 143 -17.09 0.50 4.96
CA LEU A 143 -16.32 0.06 6.13
C LEU A 143 -14.84 -0.10 5.78
N MET A 144 -14.52 -0.75 4.64
CA MET A 144 -13.13 -0.90 4.18
C MET A 144 -12.48 0.45 3.89
N LEU A 145 -13.18 1.36 3.21
CA LEU A 145 -12.69 2.72 2.99
C LEU A 145 -12.41 3.43 4.32
N ASN A 146 -13.31 3.36 5.29
CA ASN A 146 -13.13 4.01 6.58
C ASN A 146 -11.92 3.45 7.35
N ILE A 147 -11.73 2.12 7.35
CA ILE A 147 -10.59 1.47 8.01
C ILE A 147 -9.27 1.92 7.36
N PHE A 148 -9.18 1.80 6.04
CA PHE A 148 -7.90 2.02 5.34
C PHE A 148 -7.58 3.51 5.11
N ASN A 149 -8.58 4.41 5.12
CA ASN A 149 -8.35 5.86 5.14
C ASN A 149 -7.73 6.36 6.45
N GLN A 150 -7.81 5.59 7.55
CA GLN A 150 -7.03 5.92 8.75
C GLN A 150 -5.52 5.74 8.54
N MET A 151 -5.12 4.96 7.54
CA MET A 151 -3.72 4.60 7.27
C MET A 151 -3.17 5.27 5.99
N GLY A 152 -3.82 6.36 5.55
CA GLY A 152 -3.49 7.12 4.36
C GLY A 152 -4.71 7.38 3.49
N LEU A 153 -4.60 7.18 2.17
CA LEU A 153 -5.71 7.30 1.23
C LEU A 153 -6.11 5.92 0.70
N ALA A 154 -7.39 5.58 0.79
CA ALA A 154 -7.95 4.36 0.22
C ALA A 154 -8.93 4.69 -0.91
N MET A 155 -8.89 3.93 -2.00
CA MET A 155 -9.78 4.11 -3.15
C MET A 155 -10.37 2.78 -3.60
N LEU A 156 -11.69 2.75 -3.83
CA LEU A 156 -12.35 1.64 -4.53
C LEU A 156 -12.07 1.75 -6.04
N ILE A 157 -11.66 0.65 -6.61
CA ILE A 157 -11.40 0.52 -8.05
C ILE A 157 -11.95 -0.81 -8.58
N PRO A 158 -12.35 -0.89 -9.84
CA PRO A 158 -12.64 -2.17 -10.48
C PRO A 158 -11.41 -3.08 -10.50
N GLU A 159 -11.62 -4.41 -10.38
CA GLU A 159 -10.52 -5.38 -10.30
C GLU A 159 -9.57 -5.29 -11.52
N GLU A 160 -10.11 -5.10 -12.71
CA GLU A 160 -9.35 -5.01 -13.96
C GLU A 160 -8.40 -3.79 -13.99
N LYS A 161 -8.60 -2.81 -13.12
CA LYS A 161 -7.71 -1.64 -12.99
C LYS A 161 -6.54 -1.87 -12.03
N ILE A 162 -6.58 -2.91 -11.19
CA ILE A 162 -5.55 -3.17 -10.16
C ILE A 162 -4.14 -3.15 -10.76
N ALA A 163 -3.91 -3.86 -11.86
CA ALA A 163 -2.55 -3.96 -12.44
C ALA A 163 -2.01 -2.58 -12.86
N ALA A 164 -2.81 -1.80 -13.59
CA ALA A 164 -2.40 -0.47 -14.05
C ALA A 164 -2.20 0.52 -12.89
N THR A 165 -3.12 0.53 -11.92
CA THR A 165 -3.02 1.42 -10.77
C THR A 165 -1.89 1.02 -9.83
N THR A 166 -1.60 -0.28 -9.65
CA THR A 166 -0.44 -0.78 -8.90
C THR A 166 0.87 -0.28 -9.49
N ALA A 167 1.00 -0.30 -10.83
CA ALA A 167 2.18 0.22 -11.53
C ALA A 167 2.40 1.71 -11.22
N MET A 168 1.32 2.50 -11.11
CA MET A 168 1.38 3.93 -10.80
C MET A 168 1.67 4.19 -9.32
N THR A 169 1.00 3.49 -8.40
CA THR A 169 1.01 3.81 -6.96
C THR A 169 2.11 3.09 -6.20
N SER A 170 2.22 1.76 -6.33
CA SER A 170 3.19 0.96 -5.57
C SER A 170 4.57 0.93 -6.23
N CYS A 171 4.63 0.66 -7.55
CA CYS A 171 5.89 0.70 -8.29
C CYS A 171 6.41 2.14 -8.43
N GLY A 172 5.51 3.10 -8.58
CA GLY A 172 5.81 4.53 -8.66
C GLY A 172 6.68 5.05 -7.53
N ILE A 173 6.54 4.49 -6.31
CA ILE A 173 7.41 4.85 -5.17
C ILE A 173 8.88 4.62 -5.50
N ALA A 174 9.22 3.51 -6.16
CA ALA A 174 10.59 3.21 -6.55
C ALA A 174 11.12 4.23 -7.60
N TYR A 175 10.26 4.69 -8.51
CA TYR A 175 10.64 5.70 -9.51
C TYR A 175 10.90 7.07 -8.87
N VAL A 176 10.07 7.46 -7.89
CA VAL A 176 10.28 8.68 -7.10
C VAL A 176 11.59 8.58 -6.30
N LEU A 177 11.88 7.43 -5.68
CA LEU A 177 13.15 7.21 -4.98
C LEU A 177 14.35 7.26 -5.94
N LYS A 178 14.20 6.80 -7.19
CA LYS A 178 15.25 6.92 -8.22
C LYS A 178 15.48 8.37 -8.63
N TYR A 179 14.41 9.17 -8.73
CA TYR A 179 14.53 10.62 -8.93
C TYR A 179 15.28 11.28 -7.77
N ILE A 180 14.92 10.97 -6.51
CA ILE A 180 15.63 11.47 -5.33
C ILE A 180 17.13 11.18 -5.42
N GLN A 181 17.47 9.94 -5.76
CA GLN A 181 18.86 9.51 -5.91
C GLN A 181 19.61 10.36 -6.96
N ALA A 182 19.02 10.56 -8.14
CA ALA A 182 19.61 11.35 -9.21
C ALA A 182 19.78 12.82 -8.81
N ALA A 183 18.76 13.42 -8.22
CA ALA A 183 18.82 14.82 -7.75
C ALA A 183 19.87 15.00 -6.65
N MET A 184 20.04 14.01 -5.75
CA MET A 184 21.12 14.03 -4.77
C MET A 184 22.51 13.98 -5.44
N GLN A 185 22.69 13.15 -6.47
CA GLN A 185 23.95 13.05 -7.21
C GLN A 185 24.30 14.40 -7.87
N ALA A 186 23.33 15.02 -8.53
CA ALA A 186 23.51 16.36 -9.10
C ALA A 186 23.86 17.40 -8.02
N GLY A 187 23.22 17.35 -6.87
CA GLY A 187 23.54 18.20 -5.73
C GLY A 187 25.00 18.05 -5.26
N VAL A 188 25.49 16.81 -5.21
CA VAL A 188 26.88 16.52 -4.84
C VAL A 188 27.86 17.09 -5.88
N GLU A 189 27.58 16.91 -7.17
CA GLU A 189 28.37 17.48 -8.27
C GLU A 189 28.46 19.00 -8.19
N MET A 190 27.38 19.65 -7.72
CA MET A 190 27.33 21.10 -7.48
C MET A 190 27.87 21.54 -6.10
N GLY A 191 28.47 20.63 -5.31
CA GLY A 191 29.14 20.96 -4.05
C GLY A 191 28.29 20.80 -2.79
N SER A 192 27.08 20.23 -2.87
CA SER A 192 26.24 19.97 -1.70
C SER A 192 26.65 18.70 -0.96
N TYR A 193 26.54 18.69 0.38
CA TYR A 193 26.77 17.46 1.13
C TYR A 193 25.62 16.43 0.93
N PRO A 194 25.89 15.13 0.75
CA PRO A 194 24.87 14.11 0.50
C PRO A 194 23.77 14.06 1.55
N LYS A 195 24.10 14.27 2.83
CA LYS A 195 23.14 14.27 3.95
C LYS A 195 22.11 15.39 3.81
N ASP A 196 22.55 16.56 3.42
CA ASP A 196 21.67 17.72 3.27
C ASP A 196 20.87 17.62 1.97
N GLY A 197 21.50 17.20 0.87
CA GLY A 197 20.84 16.92 -0.41
C GLY A 197 19.64 15.97 -0.25
N LYS A 198 19.82 14.87 0.51
CA LYS A 198 18.72 13.93 0.79
C LYS A 198 17.51 14.62 1.43
N ARG A 199 17.73 15.44 2.45
CA ARG A 199 16.64 16.11 3.18
C ARG A 199 15.94 17.16 2.31
N MET A 200 16.73 17.95 1.57
CA MET A 200 16.20 19.00 0.69
C MET A 200 15.33 18.41 -0.43
N VAL A 201 15.85 17.41 -1.15
CA VAL A 201 15.09 16.78 -2.26
C VAL A 201 13.85 16.05 -1.76
N ALA A 202 13.93 15.31 -0.65
CA ALA A 202 12.77 14.62 -0.09
C ALA A 202 11.66 15.61 0.31
N LEU A 203 12.03 16.78 0.89
CA LEU A 203 11.06 17.81 1.23
C LEU A 203 10.45 18.45 -0.02
N SER A 204 11.23 18.72 -1.06
CA SER A 204 10.73 19.28 -2.32
C SER A 204 9.68 18.39 -2.98
N LEU A 205 9.89 17.07 -2.95
CA LEU A 205 8.89 16.11 -3.46
C LEU A 205 7.63 16.08 -2.59
N LYS A 206 7.78 16.14 -1.27
CA LYS A 206 6.63 16.25 -0.36
C LYS A 206 5.83 17.52 -0.66
N VAL A 207 6.48 18.64 -0.88
CA VAL A 207 5.82 19.91 -1.25
C VAL A 207 5.06 19.76 -2.56
N ALA A 208 5.66 19.18 -3.60
CA ALA A 208 4.99 18.97 -4.88
C ALA A 208 3.74 18.09 -4.74
N ALA A 209 3.83 16.98 -3.96
CA ALA A 209 2.69 16.14 -3.67
C ALA A 209 1.57 16.88 -2.92
N VAL A 210 1.93 17.65 -1.89
CA VAL A 210 0.97 18.45 -1.09
C VAL A 210 0.25 19.49 -1.96
N LEU A 211 0.95 20.16 -2.87
CA LEU A 211 0.34 21.13 -3.78
C LEU A 211 -0.74 20.49 -4.65
N ILE A 212 -0.46 19.32 -5.23
CA ILE A 212 -1.44 18.58 -6.03
C ILE A 212 -2.63 18.11 -5.20
N LEU A 213 -2.37 17.50 -4.02
CA LEU A 213 -3.42 16.94 -3.18
C LEU A 213 -4.34 18.01 -2.56
N ASN A 214 -3.81 19.17 -2.21
CA ASN A 214 -4.58 20.23 -1.55
C ASN A 214 -5.29 21.16 -2.55
N ASN A 215 -4.68 21.41 -3.71
CA ASN A 215 -5.22 22.38 -4.66
C ASN A 215 -6.10 21.72 -5.74
N ASP A 216 -6.05 20.39 -5.87
CA ASP A 216 -6.74 19.63 -6.94
C ASP A 216 -6.46 20.20 -8.34
N THR A 217 -5.23 20.66 -8.58
CA THR A 217 -4.79 21.29 -9.83
C THR A 217 -4.03 20.30 -10.71
N HIS A 218 -4.07 20.53 -12.01
CA HIS A 218 -3.25 19.75 -12.94
C HIS A 218 -1.75 20.04 -12.70
N PRO A 219 -0.86 19.03 -12.75
CA PRO A 219 0.58 19.22 -12.50
C PRO A 219 1.22 20.34 -13.33
N SER A 220 0.80 20.54 -14.58
CA SER A 220 1.32 21.63 -15.42
C SER A 220 1.05 23.02 -14.84
N VAL A 221 -0.08 23.21 -14.16
CA VAL A 221 -0.41 24.49 -13.50
C VAL A 221 0.55 24.78 -12.36
N GLU A 222 0.90 23.75 -11.57
CA GLU A 222 1.85 23.92 -10.47
C GLU A 222 3.29 24.10 -10.99
N ILE A 223 3.65 23.46 -12.11
CA ILE A 223 4.95 23.67 -12.79
C ILE A 223 5.06 25.13 -13.27
N ASP A 224 4.04 25.66 -13.92
CA ASP A 224 4.03 27.03 -14.43
C ASP A 224 4.21 28.08 -13.32
N LYS A 225 3.62 27.85 -12.14
CA LYS A 225 3.82 28.75 -10.97
C LYS A 225 5.27 28.83 -10.51
N VAL A 226 6.06 27.77 -10.73
CA VAL A 226 7.49 27.73 -10.36
C VAL A 226 8.39 28.20 -11.50
N CYS A 227 7.91 28.15 -12.74
CA CYS A 227 8.64 28.52 -13.96
C CYS A 227 8.43 30.00 -14.32
N THR A 228 9.16 30.91 -13.68
CA THR A 228 9.08 32.32 -14.00
C THR A 228 9.80 32.66 -15.33
N PRO A 229 9.34 33.69 -16.07
CA PRO A 229 9.98 34.11 -17.32
C PRO A 229 11.48 34.43 -17.14
N GLY A 230 12.33 33.78 -17.94
CA GLY A 230 13.79 33.91 -17.86
C GLY A 230 14.46 33.23 -16.67
N GLY A 231 13.66 32.58 -15.80
CA GLY A 231 14.14 31.91 -14.60
C GLY A 231 14.99 30.65 -14.87
N ILE A 232 15.57 30.10 -13.80
CA ILE A 232 16.43 28.91 -13.91
C ILE A 232 15.60 27.63 -14.01
N THR A 233 14.39 27.59 -13.43
CA THR A 233 13.55 26.38 -13.39
C THR A 233 13.12 25.95 -14.78
N ILE A 234 12.68 26.86 -15.63
CA ILE A 234 12.25 26.53 -17.01
C ILE A 234 13.39 25.92 -17.84
N LYS A 235 14.63 26.36 -17.61
CA LYS A 235 15.81 25.76 -18.29
C LYS A 235 15.98 24.29 -17.91
N GLY A 236 15.80 23.97 -16.61
CA GLY A 236 15.86 22.59 -16.14
C GLY A 236 14.69 21.73 -16.67
N ILE A 237 13.47 22.26 -16.74
CA ILE A 237 12.34 21.56 -17.32
C ILE A 237 12.58 21.25 -18.80
N ASN A 238 13.08 22.23 -19.57
CA ASN A 238 13.38 22.01 -20.99
C ASN A 238 14.46 20.94 -21.17
N GLU A 239 15.50 20.92 -20.33
CA GLU A 239 16.53 19.89 -20.38
C GLU A 239 15.97 18.49 -20.08
N LEU A 240 15.09 18.35 -19.08
CA LEU A 240 14.40 17.07 -18.81
C LEU A 240 13.58 16.60 -20.02
N GLU A 241 12.93 17.50 -20.74
CA GLU A 241 12.15 17.14 -21.94
C GLU A 241 13.07 16.81 -23.12
N HIS A 242 14.18 17.53 -23.35
CA HIS A 242 15.15 17.22 -24.38
C HIS A 242 15.73 15.81 -24.21
N GLU A 243 16.00 15.40 -22.97
CA GLU A 243 16.49 14.06 -22.62
C GLU A 243 15.38 13.00 -22.54
N GLY A 244 14.13 13.36 -22.85
CA GLY A 244 13.01 12.42 -22.96
C GLY A 244 12.48 11.91 -21.64
N PHE A 245 12.51 12.71 -20.57
CA PHE A 245 12.04 12.35 -19.23
C PHE A 245 10.60 11.83 -19.25
N THR A 246 9.67 12.57 -19.86
CA THR A 246 8.25 12.18 -19.97
C THR A 246 8.10 10.80 -20.62
N SER A 247 8.79 10.57 -21.76
CA SER A 247 8.76 9.26 -22.43
C SER A 247 9.32 8.13 -21.57
N THR A 248 10.39 8.41 -20.85
CA THR A 248 11.05 7.42 -19.96
C THR A 248 10.14 7.01 -18.82
N VAL A 249 9.48 7.97 -18.15
CA VAL A 249 8.54 7.69 -17.06
C VAL A 249 7.35 6.88 -17.55
N ILE A 250 6.75 7.27 -18.69
CA ILE A 250 5.63 6.53 -19.30
C ILE A 250 6.03 5.08 -19.60
N LYS A 251 7.20 4.86 -20.21
CA LYS A 251 7.69 3.51 -20.52
C LYS A 251 7.95 2.68 -19.27
N ALA A 252 8.54 3.27 -18.23
CA ALA A 252 8.80 2.59 -16.96
C ALA A 252 7.50 2.12 -16.28
N ILE A 253 6.48 2.99 -16.20
CA ILE A 253 5.18 2.63 -15.62
C ILE A 253 4.50 1.53 -16.45
N LYS A 254 4.50 1.64 -17.78
CA LYS A 254 3.93 0.62 -18.67
C LYS A 254 4.63 -0.74 -18.57
N ALA A 255 5.93 -0.76 -18.35
CA ALA A 255 6.71 -1.98 -18.18
C ALA A 255 6.45 -2.70 -16.84
N SER A 256 5.78 -2.04 -15.90
CA SER A 256 5.44 -2.60 -14.58
C SER A 256 4.01 -3.15 -14.49
N LYS A 257 3.30 -3.18 -15.61
CA LYS A 257 1.92 -3.71 -15.70
C LYS A 257 1.90 -5.21 -16.03
#